data_d61f59aab72ba248f6eb0cad552d1d81
#
_entry.id   d61f59aab72ba248f6eb0cad552d1d81
#
_cell.length_a   1.000
_cell.length_b   1.000
_cell.length_c   1.000
_cell.angle_alpha   90.00
_cell.angle_beta   90.00
_cell.angle_gamma   90.00
#
_symmetry.space_group_name_H-M   'P 1'
#
loop_
_entity.id
_entity.type
_entity.pdbx_description
1 polymer ?
#
loop_
_entity_poly.entity_id
_entity_poly.type
_entity_poly.pdbx_seq_one_letter_code
_entity_poly.pdbx_strand_id
1 'polypeptide(L)'
;SEMCIRDSFTTVSEITNNECKELLEKPADVILMNGFEDDFVPKGTKFANKRKKARKTLLTMANALLGTQLGDDTMIIGTSGRYEFKNKGINVYLEALNRLTRDKNLKKEVLAFINVPGWVGEPREDLRKRLDSKETFNTPLECPFITHWLHNMNHDQVLDMLKYLDMSNAADSRVKVIFVPCYLDGKDGILNELYYDLIIGTDLSVYPSYYEPWGYTPLESIAFKVPTITTDLAGFGLWVNSLKGRPGVLQDGVKVIHRTDYNYSEVADTIKDTISEFSSLSETEINKIRNNAAKIAEKALWKHFIEAYYRAYDIALRNASKRLSFKVEKSLN
;
A
#
# COMPACT_ATOMS: atom_id res chain seq x y z
N SER A 1 -24.93 -3.08 -17.32
CA SER A 1 -24.35 -1.79 -16.91
C SER A 1 -25.30 -0.61 -17.16
N GLU A 2 -26.04 -0.56 -18.26
CA GLU A 2 -27.01 0.52 -18.54
C GLU A 2 -28.20 0.60 -17.55
N MET A 3 -28.58 -0.51 -16.95
CA MET A 3 -29.63 -0.51 -15.91
C MET A 3 -29.19 0.23 -14.65
N CYS A 4 -27.93 0.07 -14.22
CA CYS A 4 -27.42 0.70 -13.00
C CYS A 4 -27.37 2.22 -13.12
N ILE A 5 -26.87 2.77 -14.23
CA ILE A 5 -26.75 4.22 -14.42
C ILE A 5 -28.12 4.92 -14.48
N ARG A 6 -29.12 4.25 -15.01
CA ARG A 6 -30.47 4.82 -15.22
C ARG A 6 -31.34 4.79 -13.97
N ASP A 7 -31.26 3.74 -13.18
CA ASP A 7 -32.19 3.46 -12.09
C ASP A 7 -31.55 3.67 -10.70
N SER A 8 -30.23 3.47 -10.58
CA SER A 8 -29.42 3.86 -9.42
C SER A 8 -28.01 4.16 -9.89
N PHE A 9 -27.56 5.37 -9.67
CA PHE A 9 -26.21 5.81 -10.00
C PHE A 9 -25.30 5.64 -8.77
N THR A 10 -24.18 4.94 -8.92
CA THR A 10 -23.31 4.59 -7.80
C THR A 10 -21.84 4.84 -8.12
N THR A 11 -21.07 5.14 -7.09
CA THR A 11 -19.61 5.28 -7.15
C THR A 11 -18.96 4.50 -6.02
N VAL A 12 -17.62 4.32 -6.07
CA VAL A 12 -16.88 3.49 -5.12
C VAL A 12 -16.44 4.24 -3.86
N SER A 13 -16.42 5.56 -3.90
CA SER A 13 -15.92 6.37 -2.78
C SER A 13 -16.41 7.81 -2.83
N GLU A 14 -16.18 8.55 -1.75
CA GLU A 14 -16.50 9.98 -1.69
C GLU A 14 -15.68 10.80 -2.69
N ILE A 15 -14.40 10.42 -2.96
CA ILE A 15 -13.58 11.13 -3.94
C ILE A 15 -14.19 11.03 -5.34
N THR A 16 -14.60 9.82 -5.77
CA THR A 16 -15.25 9.62 -7.06
C THR A 16 -16.66 10.25 -7.11
N ASN A 17 -17.36 10.32 -5.97
CA ASN A 17 -18.64 11.02 -5.87
C ASN A 17 -18.49 12.54 -6.06
N ASN A 18 -17.43 13.13 -5.53
CA ASN A 18 -17.14 14.55 -5.73
C ASN A 18 -16.80 14.83 -7.20
N GLU A 19 -16.04 13.96 -7.87
CA GLU A 19 -15.80 14.06 -9.31
C GLU A 19 -17.10 13.98 -10.12
N CYS A 20 -18.02 13.09 -9.76
CA CYS A 20 -19.33 13.02 -10.42
C CYS A 20 -20.15 14.30 -10.23
N LYS A 21 -20.12 14.91 -9.03
CA LYS A 21 -20.78 16.21 -8.79
C LYS A 21 -20.22 17.30 -9.70
N GLU A 22 -18.89 17.38 -9.85
CA GLU A 22 -18.23 18.42 -10.63
C GLU A 22 -18.34 18.17 -12.15
N LEU A 23 -18.11 16.96 -12.61
CA LEU A 23 -18.02 16.64 -14.03
C LEU A 23 -19.36 16.29 -14.67
N LEU A 24 -20.28 15.67 -13.91
CA LEU A 24 -21.58 15.21 -14.39
C LEU A 24 -22.73 16.04 -13.83
N GLU A 25 -22.45 17.01 -12.95
CA GLU A 25 -23.45 17.78 -12.20
C GLU A 25 -24.46 16.89 -11.45
N LYS A 26 -24.04 15.66 -11.16
CA LYS A 26 -24.88 14.64 -10.55
C LYS A 26 -24.12 13.83 -9.52
N PRO A 27 -24.47 13.95 -8.22
CA PRO A 27 -23.91 13.06 -7.20
C PRO A 27 -24.45 11.64 -7.37
N ALA A 28 -23.69 10.67 -6.84
CA ALA A 28 -24.16 9.30 -6.75
C ALA A 28 -25.36 9.19 -5.78
N ASP A 29 -26.31 8.32 -6.11
CA ASP A 29 -27.41 7.96 -5.21
C ASP A 29 -26.91 7.21 -3.96
N VAL A 30 -25.88 6.36 -4.14
CA VAL A 30 -25.23 5.60 -3.08
C VAL A 30 -23.75 5.43 -3.40
N ILE A 31 -22.89 5.56 -2.38
CA ILE A 31 -21.50 5.19 -2.45
C ILE A 31 -21.36 3.70 -2.06
N LEU A 32 -20.81 2.91 -2.97
CA LEU A 32 -20.61 1.46 -2.84
C LEU A 32 -19.14 1.16 -2.64
N MET A 33 -18.68 1.26 -1.39
CA MET A 33 -17.29 0.95 -1.04
C MET A 33 -16.97 -0.52 -1.30
N ASN A 34 -15.74 -0.80 -1.72
CA ASN A 34 -15.28 -2.15 -1.96
C ASN A 34 -14.87 -2.82 -0.66
N GLY A 35 -15.64 -3.83 -0.27
CA GLY A 35 -15.28 -4.69 0.85
C GLY A 35 -14.20 -5.71 0.49
N PHE A 36 -13.74 -6.45 1.49
CA PHE A 36 -12.85 -7.60 1.31
C PHE A 36 -13.25 -8.72 2.27
N GLU A 37 -12.68 -9.90 2.06
CA GLU A 37 -12.77 -11.03 2.98
C GLU A 37 -11.44 -11.20 3.73
N ASP A 38 -11.48 -11.69 4.97
CA ASP A 38 -10.29 -11.87 5.81
C ASP A 38 -9.94 -13.33 6.08
N ASP A 39 -10.58 -14.28 5.40
CA ASP A 39 -10.40 -15.71 5.56
C ASP A 39 -8.99 -16.19 5.22
N PHE A 40 -8.29 -15.46 4.32
CA PHE A 40 -6.91 -15.72 3.96
C PHE A 40 -5.89 -15.16 4.97
N VAL A 41 -6.32 -14.31 5.93
CA VAL A 41 -5.43 -13.74 6.95
C VAL A 41 -5.19 -14.76 8.08
N PRO A 42 -3.94 -15.18 8.33
CA PRO A 42 -3.66 -16.15 9.39
C PRO A 42 -3.94 -15.55 10.77
N LYS A 43 -4.36 -16.41 11.72
CA LYS A 43 -4.69 -16.00 13.10
C LYS A 43 -3.81 -16.73 14.12
N GLY A 44 -3.68 -16.17 15.31
CA GLY A 44 -2.97 -16.78 16.44
C GLY A 44 -1.49 -17.12 16.15
N THR A 45 -1.05 -18.29 16.57
CA THR A 45 0.34 -18.77 16.37
C THR A 45 0.73 -18.88 14.90
N LYS A 46 -0.21 -19.21 14.00
CA LYS A 46 0.03 -19.25 12.55
C LYS A 46 0.44 -17.88 12.02
N PHE A 47 -0.17 -16.79 12.52
CA PHE A 47 0.21 -15.43 12.17
C PHE A 47 1.66 -15.15 12.57
N ALA A 48 2.02 -15.41 13.83
CA ALA A 48 3.37 -15.17 14.35
C ALA A 48 4.44 -15.94 13.56
N ASN A 49 4.17 -17.22 13.26
CA ASN A 49 5.08 -18.07 12.51
C ASN A 49 5.25 -17.59 11.05
N LYS A 50 4.16 -17.22 10.37
CA LYS A 50 4.24 -16.65 9.01
C LYS A 50 4.98 -15.32 9.00
N ARG A 51 4.71 -14.44 9.97
CA ARG A 51 5.45 -13.19 10.10
C ARG A 51 6.95 -13.40 10.29
N LYS A 52 7.34 -14.32 11.17
CA LYS A 52 8.75 -14.67 11.39
C LYS A 52 9.40 -15.19 10.11
N LYS A 53 8.71 -16.10 9.40
CA LYS A 53 9.19 -16.64 8.10
C LYS A 53 9.36 -15.51 7.08
N ALA A 54 8.36 -14.64 6.91
CA ALA A 54 8.40 -13.53 5.98
C ALA A 54 9.57 -12.58 6.24
N ARG A 55 9.75 -12.17 7.50
CA ARG A 55 10.88 -11.33 7.90
C ARG A 55 12.22 -11.98 7.57
N LYS A 56 12.38 -13.26 7.91
CA LYS A 56 13.59 -14.03 7.59
C LYS A 56 13.86 -14.05 6.08
N THR A 57 12.85 -14.30 5.25
CA THR A 57 12.98 -14.30 3.78
C THR A 57 13.43 -12.93 3.26
N LEU A 58 12.77 -11.86 3.70
CA LEU A 58 13.09 -10.49 3.28
C LEU A 58 14.50 -10.07 3.72
N LEU A 59 14.88 -10.32 4.96
CA LEU A 59 16.20 -9.99 5.49
C LEU A 59 17.31 -10.82 4.83
N THR A 60 17.09 -12.11 4.62
CA THR A 60 18.07 -12.97 3.95
C THR A 60 18.34 -12.49 2.52
N MET A 61 17.30 -12.17 1.77
CA MET A 61 17.43 -11.62 0.41
C MET A 61 18.14 -10.27 0.42
N ALA A 62 17.75 -9.37 1.32
CA ALA A 62 18.38 -8.06 1.43
C ALA A 62 19.87 -8.16 1.80
N ASN A 63 20.23 -8.99 2.77
CA ASN A 63 21.62 -9.20 3.18
C ASN A 63 22.46 -9.79 2.04
N ALA A 64 21.92 -10.72 1.27
CA ALA A 64 22.60 -11.30 0.10
C ALA A 64 22.81 -10.24 -1.01
N LEU A 65 21.83 -9.37 -1.26
CA LEU A 65 21.91 -8.30 -2.26
C LEU A 65 22.87 -7.19 -1.85
N LEU A 66 22.74 -6.73 -0.59
CA LEU A 66 23.41 -5.55 -0.08
C LEU A 66 24.80 -5.86 0.53
N GLY A 67 25.12 -7.12 0.78
CA GLY A 67 26.33 -7.49 1.51
C GLY A 67 26.35 -6.93 2.94
N THR A 68 25.19 -7.00 3.63
CA THR A 68 25.01 -6.46 4.99
C THR A 68 24.58 -7.56 5.96
N GLN A 69 24.45 -7.20 7.24
CA GLN A 69 24.01 -8.10 8.31
C GLN A 69 22.81 -7.47 9.06
N LEU A 70 21.76 -7.08 8.30
CA LEU A 70 20.52 -6.58 8.88
C LEU A 70 19.90 -7.66 9.76
N GLY A 71 19.61 -7.31 11.01
CA GLY A 71 19.05 -8.21 12.01
C GLY A 71 17.54 -8.09 12.20
N ASP A 72 16.99 -8.85 13.15
CA ASP A 72 15.55 -8.90 13.44
C ASP A 72 14.97 -7.57 13.96
N ASP A 73 15.79 -6.66 14.46
CA ASP A 73 15.42 -5.31 14.91
C ASP A 73 15.27 -4.31 13.75
N THR A 74 15.73 -4.66 12.55
CA THR A 74 15.56 -3.84 11.36
C THR A 74 14.08 -3.59 11.08
N MET A 75 13.71 -2.33 10.90
CA MET A 75 12.35 -1.95 10.54
C MET A 75 12.12 -2.16 9.04
N ILE A 76 11.24 -3.09 8.70
CA ILE A 76 10.88 -3.40 7.31
C ILE A 76 9.65 -2.60 6.93
N ILE A 77 9.78 -1.73 5.93
CA ILE A 77 8.68 -0.92 5.42
C ILE A 77 8.53 -1.13 3.91
N GLY A 78 7.38 -0.75 3.35
CA GLY A 78 7.23 -0.91 1.90
C GLY A 78 6.02 -0.20 1.31
N THR A 79 6.07 -0.08 0.00
CA THR A 79 4.93 0.26 -0.86
C THR A 79 4.73 -0.82 -1.90
N SER A 80 3.49 -0.97 -2.38
CA SER A 80 3.14 -1.96 -3.40
C SER A 80 1.95 -1.48 -4.23
N GLY A 81 1.76 -2.09 -5.39
CA GLY A 81 0.67 -1.78 -6.30
C GLY A 81 1.11 -1.74 -7.76
N ARG A 82 0.35 -1.09 -8.62
CA ARG A 82 0.71 -0.86 -10.02
C ARG A 82 1.87 0.13 -10.13
N TYR A 83 2.69 -0.03 -11.14
CA TYR A 83 3.81 0.89 -11.40
C TYR A 83 3.31 2.21 -12.03
N GLU A 84 2.63 3.00 -11.23
CA GLU A 84 2.18 4.36 -11.56
C GLU A 84 3.00 5.35 -10.71
N PHE A 85 4.21 5.65 -11.16
CA PHE A 85 5.27 6.31 -10.38
C PHE A 85 4.81 7.56 -9.59
N LYS A 86 4.11 8.49 -10.27
CA LYS A 86 3.58 9.71 -9.63
C LYS A 86 2.24 9.45 -8.96
N ASN A 87 1.34 8.73 -9.64
CA ASN A 87 -0.02 8.54 -9.16
C ASN A 87 -0.08 7.70 -7.88
N LYS A 88 0.75 6.66 -7.78
CA LYS A 88 0.89 5.86 -6.54
C LYS A 88 1.82 6.49 -5.51
N GLY A 89 2.44 7.64 -5.83
CA GLY A 89 3.29 8.38 -4.92
C GLY A 89 4.64 7.73 -4.63
N ILE A 90 5.14 6.88 -5.55
CA ILE A 90 6.46 6.24 -5.40
C ILE A 90 7.54 7.33 -5.32
N ASN A 91 7.40 8.39 -6.10
CA ASN A 91 8.30 9.54 -6.08
C ASN A 91 8.36 10.22 -4.70
N VAL A 92 7.24 10.49 -4.07
CA VAL A 92 7.22 11.14 -2.75
C VAL A 92 7.68 10.18 -1.65
N TYR A 93 7.45 8.88 -1.81
CA TYR A 93 8.00 7.86 -0.91
C TYR A 93 9.53 7.83 -0.97
N LEU A 94 10.13 7.81 -2.16
CA LEU A 94 11.60 7.88 -2.34
C LEU A 94 12.18 9.17 -1.79
N GLU A 95 11.54 10.31 -2.00
CA GLU A 95 11.94 11.59 -1.42
C GLU A 95 11.92 11.54 0.12
N ALA A 96 10.88 10.97 0.70
CA ALA A 96 10.79 10.79 2.16
C ALA A 96 11.90 9.88 2.70
N LEU A 97 12.21 8.79 2.01
CA LEU A 97 13.30 7.89 2.37
C LEU A 97 14.67 8.58 2.29
N ASN A 98 14.89 9.40 1.26
CA ASN A 98 16.10 10.19 1.15
C ASN A 98 16.24 11.19 2.32
N ARG A 99 15.17 11.88 2.69
CA ARG A 99 15.18 12.77 3.88
C ARG A 99 15.43 11.99 5.16
N LEU A 100 14.90 10.77 5.26
CA LEU A 100 15.06 9.87 6.40
C LEU A 100 16.53 9.44 6.59
N THR A 101 17.34 9.33 5.53
CA THR A 101 18.77 8.98 5.65
C THR A 101 19.54 9.96 6.53
N ARG A 102 19.09 11.22 6.59
CA ARG A 102 19.71 12.32 7.34
C ARG A 102 19.01 12.61 8.67
N ASP A 103 17.95 11.87 8.99
CA ASP A 103 17.19 12.09 10.22
C ASP A 103 17.92 11.52 11.45
N LYS A 104 18.41 12.40 12.32
CA LYS A 104 19.09 12.05 13.57
C LYS A 104 18.16 11.38 14.61
N ASN A 105 16.85 11.54 14.47
CA ASN A 105 15.86 10.95 15.36
C ASN A 105 15.54 9.51 15.03
N LEU A 106 15.87 9.04 13.83
CA LEU A 106 15.67 7.65 13.42
C LEU A 106 16.40 6.71 14.40
N LYS A 107 15.70 5.75 15.00
CA LYS A 107 16.24 4.86 16.04
C LYS A 107 16.63 3.48 15.52
N LYS A 108 16.07 3.04 14.39
CA LYS A 108 16.31 1.72 13.80
C LYS A 108 16.89 1.83 12.41
N GLU A 109 17.56 0.79 11.95
CA GLU A 109 17.83 0.63 10.53
C GLU A 109 16.51 0.36 9.80
N VAL A 110 16.39 0.91 8.60
CA VAL A 110 15.19 0.81 7.76
C VAL A 110 15.51 0.07 6.48
N LEU A 111 14.78 -0.99 6.22
CA LEU A 111 14.76 -1.71 4.96
C LEU A 111 13.45 -1.41 4.25
N ALA A 112 13.53 -0.60 3.20
CA ALA A 112 12.40 -0.10 2.46
C ALA A 112 12.22 -0.85 1.13
N PHE A 113 11.03 -1.40 0.90
CA PHE A 113 10.69 -2.13 -0.32
C PHE A 113 9.79 -1.29 -1.23
N ILE A 114 10.03 -1.44 -2.54
CA ILE A 114 9.15 -0.97 -3.62
C ILE A 114 8.72 -2.20 -4.41
N ASN A 115 7.55 -2.74 -4.10
CA ASN A 115 7.00 -3.96 -4.70
C ASN A 115 6.00 -3.58 -5.80
N VAL A 116 6.50 -3.19 -6.96
CA VAL A 116 5.66 -2.80 -8.11
C VAL A 116 6.17 -3.46 -9.38
N PRO A 117 5.32 -4.17 -10.15
CA PRO A 117 5.74 -4.87 -11.34
C PRO A 117 6.14 -3.85 -12.43
N GLY A 118 7.43 -3.82 -12.76
CA GLY A 118 8.00 -3.02 -13.85
C GLY A 118 8.06 -3.79 -15.17
N TRP A 119 8.81 -3.26 -16.12
CA TRP A 119 9.13 -4.00 -17.35
C TRP A 119 10.25 -4.99 -17.07
N VAL A 120 9.87 -6.02 -16.31
CA VAL A 120 10.78 -7.00 -15.72
C VAL A 120 11.34 -7.96 -16.78
N GLY A 121 12.66 -8.18 -16.69
CA GLY A 121 13.39 -9.24 -17.38
C GLY A 121 13.62 -10.45 -16.47
N GLU A 122 14.81 -11.01 -16.50
CA GLU A 122 15.16 -12.21 -15.75
C GLU A 122 15.46 -11.91 -14.26
N PRO A 123 15.19 -12.85 -13.35
CA PRO A 123 15.68 -12.78 -11.99
C PRO A 123 17.23 -12.77 -11.98
N ARG A 124 17.80 -12.06 -11.04
CA ARG A 124 19.26 -11.91 -10.93
C ARG A 124 19.93 -13.23 -10.55
N GLU A 125 20.72 -13.78 -11.48
CA GLU A 125 21.43 -15.03 -11.24
C GLU A 125 22.51 -14.88 -10.16
N ASP A 126 23.21 -13.74 -10.09
CA ASP A 126 24.21 -13.45 -9.06
C ASP A 126 23.59 -13.42 -7.65
N LEU A 127 22.41 -12.82 -7.50
CA LEU A 127 21.66 -12.81 -6.25
C LEU A 127 21.19 -14.24 -5.90
N ARG A 128 20.66 -14.97 -6.85
CA ARG A 128 20.22 -16.35 -6.65
C ARG A 128 21.37 -17.25 -6.18
N LYS A 129 22.55 -17.15 -6.79
CA LYS A 129 23.74 -17.88 -6.37
C LYS A 129 24.13 -17.61 -4.92
N ARG A 130 24.04 -16.32 -4.49
CA ARG A 130 24.29 -15.96 -3.10
C ARG A 130 23.25 -16.56 -2.14
N LEU A 131 21.97 -16.54 -2.52
CA LEU A 131 20.91 -17.14 -1.71
C LEU A 131 21.05 -18.65 -1.57
N ASP A 132 21.45 -19.33 -2.64
CA ASP A 132 21.65 -20.79 -2.67
C ASP A 132 22.88 -21.22 -1.86
N SER A 133 23.96 -20.42 -1.84
CA SER A 133 25.19 -20.73 -1.10
C SER A 133 25.00 -20.71 0.40
N LYS A 134 24.01 -19.95 0.91
CA LYS A 134 23.78 -19.70 2.35
C LYS A 134 24.97 -19.10 3.09
N GLU A 135 25.89 -18.51 2.35
CA GLU A 135 27.05 -17.82 2.91
C GLU A 135 26.71 -16.40 3.32
N THR A 136 27.57 -15.81 4.13
CA THR A 136 27.47 -14.41 4.55
C THR A 136 28.34 -13.55 3.63
N PHE A 137 27.79 -12.43 3.15
CA PHE A 137 28.49 -11.53 2.25
C PHE A 137 28.67 -10.17 2.90
N ASN A 138 29.82 -9.54 2.69
CA ASN A 138 30.18 -8.22 3.24
C ASN A 138 30.35 -7.15 2.14
N THR A 139 30.03 -7.52 0.90
CA THR A 139 30.09 -6.60 -0.25
C THR A 139 28.79 -6.63 -1.02
N PRO A 140 28.24 -5.46 -1.41
CA PRO A 140 27.04 -5.44 -2.20
C PRO A 140 27.25 -6.07 -3.59
N LEU A 141 26.18 -6.54 -4.20
CA LEU A 141 26.17 -6.84 -5.63
C LEU A 141 26.17 -5.54 -6.44
N GLU A 142 26.55 -5.63 -7.70
CA GLU A 142 26.36 -4.52 -8.64
C GLU A 142 24.87 -4.10 -8.68
N CYS A 143 24.58 -2.81 -8.80
CA CYS A 143 23.21 -2.28 -8.71
C CYS A 143 22.42 -2.84 -7.50
N PRO A 144 22.82 -2.52 -6.25
CA PRO A 144 22.28 -3.14 -5.03
C PRO A 144 20.87 -2.64 -4.67
N PHE A 145 20.05 -2.31 -5.66
CA PHE A 145 18.71 -1.78 -5.48
C PHE A 145 17.63 -2.70 -6.03
N ILE A 146 17.99 -3.71 -6.84
CA ILE A 146 17.02 -4.40 -7.67
C ILE A 146 17.21 -5.92 -7.61
N THR A 147 16.11 -6.64 -7.55
CA THR A 147 16.08 -8.10 -7.46
C THR A 147 16.03 -8.80 -8.83
N HIS A 148 15.53 -8.13 -9.84
CA HIS A 148 15.37 -8.61 -11.21
C HIS A 148 15.85 -7.57 -12.18
N TRP A 149 16.48 -7.96 -13.25
CA TRP A 149 16.86 -7.04 -14.32
C TRP A 149 15.61 -6.48 -15.00
N LEU A 150 15.67 -5.23 -15.44
CA LEU A 150 14.64 -4.60 -16.24
C LEU A 150 15.10 -4.49 -17.69
N HIS A 151 14.17 -4.57 -18.64
CA HIS A 151 14.47 -4.29 -20.05
C HIS A 151 14.88 -2.85 -20.28
N ASN A 152 14.49 -1.92 -19.39
CA ASN A 152 14.75 -0.48 -19.47
C ASN A 152 15.60 0.06 -18.30
N MET A 153 16.62 -0.70 -17.86
CA MET A 153 17.50 -0.34 -16.71
C MET A 153 17.98 1.12 -16.71
N ASN A 154 18.24 1.69 -17.89
CA ASN A 154 18.77 3.06 -18.03
C ASN A 154 17.68 4.15 -18.07
N HIS A 155 16.40 3.78 -17.99
CA HIS A 155 15.26 4.70 -18.14
C HIS A 155 14.10 4.32 -17.20
N ASP A 156 14.39 3.59 -16.13
CA ASP A 156 13.38 3.25 -15.12
C ASP A 156 13.23 4.39 -14.11
N GLN A 157 12.00 4.83 -13.86
CA GLN A 157 11.72 6.01 -13.02
C GLN A 157 12.16 5.82 -11.56
N VAL A 158 12.10 4.60 -11.00
CA VAL A 158 12.57 4.32 -9.64
C VAL A 158 14.10 4.39 -9.60
N LEU A 159 14.79 3.75 -10.54
CA LEU A 159 16.24 3.74 -10.59
C LEU A 159 16.81 5.14 -10.89
N ASP A 160 16.19 5.86 -11.82
CA ASP A 160 16.55 7.25 -12.16
C ASP A 160 16.41 8.17 -10.93
N MET A 161 15.32 8.01 -10.16
CA MET A 161 15.11 8.82 -8.96
C MET A 161 16.09 8.47 -7.84
N LEU A 162 16.39 7.19 -7.61
CA LEU A 162 17.42 6.77 -6.65
C LEU A 162 18.77 7.40 -6.98
N LYS A 163 19.14 7.41 -8.25
CA LYS A 163 20.36 8.07 -8.76
C LYS A 163 20.30 9.59 -8.56
N TYR A 164 19.18 10.22 -8.90
CA TYR A 164 18.98 11.67 -8.71
C TYR A 164 19.10 12.09 -7.24
N LEU A 165 18.60 11.27 -6.33
CA LEU A 165 18.65 11.51 -4.88
C LEU A 165 20.00 11.10 -4.24
N ASP A 166 20.96 10.63 -5.03
CA ASP A 166 22.26 10.11 -4.57
C ASP A 166 22.12 9.01 -3.48
N MET A 167 21.12 8.17 -3.62
CA MET A 167 20.92 7.02 -2.73
C MET A 167 21.75 5.84 -3.24
N SER A 168 22.63 5.32 -2.40
CA SER A 168 23.61 4.29 -2.83
C SER A 168 23.48 2.95 -2.09
N ASN A 169 22.58 2.83 -1.11
CA ASN A 169 22.54 1.69 -0.17
C ASN A 169 23.91 1.44 0.52
N ALA A 170 24.70 2.51 0.72
CA ALA A 170 26.01 2.44 1.35
C ALA A 170 25.94 1.70 2.70
N ALA A 171 27.00 1.01 3.08
CA ALA A 171 27.03 0.16 4.27
C ALA A 171 26.65 0.93 5.56
N ASP A 172 27.06 2.18 5.66
CA ASP A 172 26.80 3.09 6.78
C ASP A 172 25.42 3.79 6.71
N SER A 173 24.72 3.72 5.58
CA SER A 173 23.37 4.29 5.49
C SER A 173 22.39 3.48 6.35
N ARG A 174 21.63 4.16 7.18
CA ARG A 174 20.59 3.55 8.02
C ARG A 174 19.31 3.24 7.26
N VAL A 175 19.19 3.68 6.03
CA VAL A 175 18.03 3.44 5.15
C VAL A 175 18.50 2.73 3.90
N LYS A 176 18.01 1.52 3.69
CA LYS A 176 18.27 0.72 2.50
C LYS A 176 16.99 0.63 1.68
N VAL A 177 17.08 0.72 0.36
CA VAL A 177 15.95 0.65 -0.56
C VAL A 177 16.12 -0.51 -1.52
N ILE A 178 15.12 -1.37 -1.64
CA ILE A 178 15.11 -2.49 -2.59
C ILE A 178 13.86 -2.40 -3.45
N PHE A 179 14.07 -2.37 -4.74
CA PHE A 179 13.03 -2.45 -5.75
C PHE A 179 12.85 -3.90 -6.19
N VAL A 180 11.64 -4.41 -6.03
CA VAL A 180 11.21 -5.75 -6.46
C VAL A 180 10.24 -5.55 -7.64
N PRO A 181 10.74 -5.55 -8.89
CA PRO A 181 9.96 -5.15 -10.06
C PRO A 181 9.15 -6.28 -10.70
N CYS A 182 8.77 -7.28 -9.93
CA CYS A 182 8.02 -8.43 -10.42
C CYS A 182 6.73 -8.67 -9.65
N TYR A 183 5.84 -9.47 -10.19
CA TYR A 183 4.72 -10.01 -9.44
C TYR A 183 5.22 -11.06 -8.45
N LEU A 184 4.77 -10.95 -7.20
CA LEU A 184 5.06 -11.90 -6.13
C LEU A 184 4.02 -13.04 -6.16
N ASP A 185 4.18 -13.94 -7.10
CA ASP A 185 3.29 -15.07 -7.40
C ASP A 185 3.78 -16.41 -6.82
N GLY A 186 4.88 -16.38 -6.08
CA GLY A 186 5.53 -17.56 -5.49
C GLY A 186 6.53 -18.24 -6.40
N LYS A 187 6.79 -17.72 -7.60
CA LYS A 187 7.69 -18.32 -8.62
C LYS A 187 8.58 -17.28 -9.29
N ASP A 188 8.81 -16.15 -8.64
CA ASP A 188 9.57 -15.02 -9.19
C ASP A 188 11.07 -15.31 -9.38
N GLY A 189 11.58 -16.41 -8.82
CA GLY A 189 12.98 -16.84 -8.98
C GLY A 189 13.96 -16.25 -7.95
N ILE A 190 13.51 -15.34 -7.08
CA ILE A 190 14.31 -14.74 -5.99
C ILE A 190 13.65 -14.97 -4.63
N LEU A 191 12.47 -14.39 -4.39
CA LEU A 191 11.75 -14.52 -3.13
C LEU A 191 10.91 -15.79 -3.06
N ASN A 192 10.30 -16.17 -4.18
CA ASN A 192 9.49 -17.38 -4.35
C ASN A 192 8.38 -17.54 -3.29
N GLU A 193 7.82 -16.43 -2.85
CA GLU A 193 6.72 -16.34 -1.88
C GLU A 193 5.58 -15.50 -2.46
N LEU A 194 4.34 -15.79 -2.04
CA LEU A 194 3.20 -14.97 -2.42
C LEU A 194 3.26 -13.60 -1.74
N TYR A 195 2.70 -12.59 -2.38
CA TYR A 195 2.63 -11.23 -1.84
C TYR A 195 2.12 -11.18 -0.39
N TYR A 196 1.03 -11.89 -0.09
CA TYR A 196 0.47 -11.93 1.27
C TYR A 196 1.34 -12.68 2.29
N ASP A 197 2.17 -13.62 1.83
CA ASP A 197 3.14 -14.29 2.68
C ASP A 197 4.37 -13.42 2.99
N LEU A 198 4.58 -12.33 2.26
CA LEU A 198 5.65 -11.35 2.50
C LEU A 198 5.18 -10.10 3.24
N ILE A 199 4.01 -9.53 2.88
CA ILE A 199 3.52 -8.30 3.52
C ILE A 199 3.32 -8.46 5.03
N ILE A 200 2.95 -9.64 5.49
CA ILE A 200 2.82 -9.95 6.93
C ILE A 200 4.13 -9.71 7.70
N GLY A 201 5.27 -9.73 7.03
CA GLY A 201 6.61 -9.47 7.58
C GLY A 201 6.95 -8.00 7.75
N THR A 202 6.21 -7.08 7.12
CA THR A 202 6.48 -5.65 7.19
C THR A 202 6.01 -5.03 8.50
N ASP A 203 6.61 -3.91 8.87
CA ASP A 203 6.30 -3.18 10.10
C ASP A 203 5.38 -1.99 9.83
N LEU A 204 5.53 -1.33 8.69
CA LEU A 204 4.75 -0.18 8.27
C LEU A 204 4.65 -0.17 6.74
N SER A 205 3.48 0.10 6.19
CA SER A 205 3.29 0.28 4.75
C SER A 205 3.01 1.74 4.42
N VAL A 206 3.46 2.19 3.24
CA VAL A 206 3.34 3.59 2.81
C VAL A 206 2.74 3.65 1.41
N TYR A 207 1.52 4.16 1.31
CA TYR A 207 0.76 4.30 0.06
C TYR A 207 0.35 5.76 -0.16
N PRO A 208 1.29 6.64 -0.52
CA PRO A 208 1.04 8.07 -0.59
C PRO A 208 0.47 8.46 -1.95
N SER A 209 -0.62 7.80 -2.36
CA SER A 209 -1.24 7.99 -3.68
C SER A 209 -1.69 9.44 -3.89
N TYR A 210 -1.44 9.94 -5.10
CA TYR A 210 -1.97 11.22 -5.57
C TYR A 210 -3.46 11.12 -5.94
N TYR A 211 -3.88 9.96 -6.48
CA TYR A 211 -5.28 9.64 -6.72
C TYR A 211 -5.51 8.13 -6.65
N GLU A 212 -6.51 7.73 -5.89
CA GLU A 212 -6.93 6.34 -5.78
C GLU A 212 -8.44 6.27 -5.53
N PRO A 213 -9.26 5.75 -6.45
CA PRO A 213 -10.71 5.65 -6.27
C PRO A 213 -11.13 4.96 -4.98
N TRP A 214 -10.43 3.88 -4.57
CA TRP A 214 -10.62 3.22 -3.28
C TRP A 214 -9.28 3.02 -2.56
N GLY A 215 -8.50 2.01 -2.89
CA GLY A 215 -7.23 1.65 -2.27
C GLY A 215 -7.29 0.31 -1.56
N TYR A 216 -7.14 -0.78 -2.30
CA TYR A 216 -7.06 -2.11 -1.72
C TYR A 216 -5.75 -2.36 -0.98
N THR A 217 -4.62 -1.88 -1.49
CA THR A 217 -3.30 -2.13 -0.90
C THR A 217 -3.17 -1.65 0.55
N PRO A 218 -3.62 -0.43 0.93
CA PRO A 218 -3.63 -0.03 2.33
C PRO A 218 -4.60 -0.87 3.17
N LEU A 219 -5.75 -1.26 2.62
CA LEU A 219 -6.73 -2.11 3.31
C LEU A 219 -6.17 -3.51 3.58
N GLU A 220 -5.54 -4.14 2.58
CA GLU A 220 -4.86 -5.43 2.72
C GLU A 220 -3.75 -5.37 3.76
N SER A 221 -2.93 -4.32 3.76
CA SER A 221 -1.86 -4.14 4.75
C SER A 221 -2.41 -4.15 6.18
N ILE A 222 -3.45 -3.38 6.46
CA ILE A 222 -4.03 -3.34 7.81
C ILE A 222 -4.75 -4.63 8.21
N ALA A 223 -5.26 -5.40 7.24
CA ALA A 223 -5.79 -6.73 7.49
C ALA A 223 -4.71 -7.68 8.03
N PHE A 224 -3.48 -7.58 7.51
CA PHE A 224 -2.29 -8.27 8.03
C PHE A 224 -1.66 -7.59 9.25
N LYS A 225 -2.37 -6.71 9.93
CA LYS A 225 -1.89 -5.95 11.10
C LYS A 225 -0.64 -5.12 10.80
N VAL A 226 -0.50 -4.64 9.57
CA VAL A 226 0.57 -3.72 9.19
C VAL A 226 0.01 -2.30 9.20
N PRO A 227 0.41 -1.44 10.15
CA PRO A 227 0.01 -0.04 10.16
C PRO A 227 0.37 0.64 8.85
N THR A 228 -0.43 1.60 8.42
CA THR A 228 -0.36 2.10 7.05
C THR A 228 -0.43 3.63 7.01
N ILE A 229 0.37 4.22 6.14
CA ILE A 229 0.28 5.62 5.75
C ILE A 229 -0.43 5.69 4.40
N THR A 230 -1.47 6.51 4.29
CA THR A 230 -2.19 6.78 3.05
C THR A 230 -2.52 8.28 2.95
N THR A 231 -3.25 8.71 1.93
CA THR A 231 -3.64 10.10 1.73
C THR A 231 -5.15 10.27 1.70
N ASP A 232 -5.62 11.50 1.84
CA ASP A 232 -7.02 11.88 1.65
C ASP A 232 -7.43 12.04 0.16
N LEU A 233 -6.50 11.80 -0.78
CA LEU A 233 -6.79 11.61 -2.20
C LEU A 233 -7.01 10.12 -2.57
N ALA A 234 -7.08 9.25 -1.58
CA ALA A 234 -7.52 7.87 -1.70
C ALA A 234 -8.88 7.69 -1.02
N GLY A 235 -9.82 7.01 -1.69
CA GLY A 235 -11.15 6.75 -1.13
C GLY A 235 -11.09 6.03 0.21
N PHE A 236 -10.16 5.09 0.37
CA PHE A 236 -9.88 4.41 1.64
C PHE A 236 -9.47 5.40 2.74
N GLY A 237 -8.59 6.36 2.44
CA GLY A 237 -8.15 7.38 3.41
C GLY A 237 -9.31 8.27 3.86
N LEU A 238 -10.15 8.73 2.93
CA LEU A 238 -11.36 9.50 3.25
C LEU A 238 -12.34 8.69 4.10
N TRP A 239 -12.52 7.40 3.79
CA TRP A 239 -13.36 6.51 4.60
C TRP A 239 -12.83 6.37 6.03
N VAL A 240 -11.51 6.21 6.21
CA VAL A 240 -10.90 6.16 7.55
C VAL A 240 -11.13 7.47 8.31
N ASN A 241 -10.96 8.62 7.66
CA ASN A 241 -11.23 9.93 8.25
C ASN A 241 -12.70 10.05 8.71
N SER A 242 -13.64 9.63 7.87
CA SER A 242 -15.07 9.59 8.19
C SER A 242 -15.36 8.66 9.37
N LEU A 243 -14.78 7.46 9.38
CA LEU A 243 -14.91 6.49 10.46
C LEU A 243 -14.42 7.01 11.82
N LYS A 244 -13.39 7.87 11.80
CA LYS A 244 -12.77 8.44 13.00
C LYS A 244 -13.36 9.81 13.38
N GLY A 245 -14.10 10.48 12.49
CA GLY A 245 -14.55 11.85 12.64
C GLY A 245 -13.42 12.89 12.63
N ARG A 246 -12.22 12.49 12.22
CA ARG A 246 -11.02 13.32 12.09
C ARG A 246 -9.99 12.62 11.18
N PRO A 247 -8.94 13.34 10.73
CA PRO A 247 -7.83 12.69 10.03
C PRO A 247 -7.21 11.54 10.86
N GLY A 248 -7.00 10.40 10.22
CA GLY A 248 -6.36 9.25 10.85
C GLY A 248 -4.93 9.57 11.26
N VAL A 249 -4.52 9.13 12.44
CA VAL A 249 -3.14 9.25 12.97
C VAL A 249 -2.48 7.89 13.12
N LEU A 250 -1.16 7.87 13.28
CA LEU A 250 -0.39 6.61 13.39
C LEU A 250 -0.94 5.68 14.48
N GLN A 251 -1.33 6.23 15.61
CA GLN A 251 -1.88 5.48 16.76
C GLN A 251 -3.21 4.79 16.47
N ASP A 252 -3.93 5.23 15.44
CA ASP A 252 -5.14 4.55 14.94
C ASP A 252 -4.83 3.29 14.13
N GLY A 253 -3.59 3.12 13.68
CA GLY A 253 -3.16 2.08 12.74
C GLY A 253 -3.22 2.49 11.28
N VAL A 254 -3.83 3.64 10.97
CA VAL A 254 -3.83 4.27 9.64
C VAL A 254 -3.59 5.76 9.79
N LYS A 255 -2.46 6.22 9.29
CA LYS A 255 -2.14 7.64 9.15
C LYS A 255 -2.67 8.13 7.80
N VAL A 256 -3.55 9.13 7.82
CA VAL A 256 -4.06 9.77 6.60
C VAL A 256 -3.42 11.15 6.46
N ILE A 257 -2.67 11.35 5.40
CA ILE A 257 -1.96 12.60 5.09
C ILE A 257 -2.82 13.44 4.16
N HIS A 258 -2.96 14.71 4.46
CA HIS A 258 -3.55 15.66 3.52
C HIS A 258 -2.60 15.88 2.34
N ARG A 259 -3.07 15.64 1.11
CA ARG A 259 -2.29 15.79 -0.12
C ARG A 259 -2.99 16.69 -1.12
N THR A 260 -2.20 17.58 -1.74
CA THR A 260 -2.64 18.51 -2.78
C THR A 260 -1.60 18.58 -3.89
N ASP A 261 -1.89 19.34 -4.95
CA ASP A 261 -0.94 19.61 -6.04
C ASP A 261 0.32 20.35 -5.58
N TYR A 262 0.25 21.05 -4.44
CA TYR A 262 1.25 22.03 -4.03
C TYR A 262 2.05 21.65 -2.79
N ASN A 263 1.67 20.59 -2.06
CA ASN A 263 2.29 20.22 -0.79
C ASN A 263 3.19 18.98 -0.84
N TYR A 264 3.78 18.69 -1.99
CA TYR A 264 4.66 17.53 -2.18
C TYR A 264 5.76 17.42 -1.11
N SER A 265 6.43 18.54 -0.81
CA SER A 265 7.51 18.57 0.19
C SER A 265 7.00 18.26 1.60
N GLU A 266 5.87 18.83 1.99
CA GLU A 266 5.24 18.59 3.30
C GLU A 266 4.79 17.15 3.45
N VAL A 267 4.27 16.54 2.38
CA VAL A 267 3.90 15.12 2.36
C VAL A 267 5.12 14.25 2.57
N ALA A 268 6.25 14.54 1.88
CA ALA A 268 7.50 13.81 2.06
C ALA A 268 8.03 13.93 3.50
N ASP A 269 7.99 15.13 4.09
CA ASP A 269 8.38 15.34 5.49
C ASP A 269 7.46 14.59 6.46
N THR A 270 6.14 14.64 6.23
CA THR A 270 5.17 13.93 7.08
C THR A 270 5.39 12.40 7.03
N ILE A 271 5.69 11.85 5.86
CA ILE A 271 6.02 10.41 5.73
C ILE A 271 7.31 10.12 6.51
N LYS A 272 8.38 10.91 6.28
CA LYS A 272 9.67 10.78 6.98
C LYS A 272 9.47 10.85 8.51
N ASP A 273 8.75 11.85 9.01
CA ASP A 273 8.52 12.05 10.44
C ASP A 273 7.71 10.88 11.04
N THR A 274 6.71 10.38 10.32
CA THR A 274 5.91 9.23 10.77
C THR A 274 6.74 7.94 10.84
N ILE A 275 7.62 7.71 9.88
CA ILE A 275 8.55 6.55 9.91
C ILE A 275 9.53 6.69 11.07
N SER A 276 10.08 7.89 11.28
CA SER A 276 11.00 8.18 12.38
C SER A 276 10.34 8.01 13.75
N GLU A 277 9.11 8.54 13.93
CA GLU A 277 8.27 8.32 15.12
C GLU A 277 8.07 6.83 15.37
N PHE A 278 7.62 6.08 14.35
CA PHE A 278 7.38 4.64 14.49
C PHE A 278 8.64 3.87 14.90
N SER A 279 9.82 4.28 14.44
CA SER A 279 11.10 3.66 14.79
C SER A 279 11.45 3.79 16.26
N SER A 280 10.89 4.76 16.97
CA SER A 280 11.16 5.06 18.38
C SER A 280 10.17 4.41 19.36
N LEU A 281 9.08 3.81 18.84
CA LEU A 281 8.04 3.22 19.67
C LEU A 281 8.48 1.91 20.32
N SER A 282 7.99 1.68 21.51
CA SER A 282 8.13 0.38 22.22
C SER A 282 7.32 -0.72 21.51
N GLU A 283 7.70 -1.95 21.74
CA GLU A 283 6.97 -3.11 21.19
C GLU A 283 5.49 -3.13 21.63
N THR A 284 5.20 -2.71 22.84
CA THR A 284 3.83 -2.61 23.37
C THR A 284 3.00 -1.60 22.57
N GLU A 285 3.56 -0.43 22.29
CA GLU A 285 2.91 0.61 21.47
C GLU A 285 2.71 0.13 20.03
N ILE A 286 3.73 -0.46 19.41
CA ILE A 286 3.64 -1.05 18.08
C ILE A 286 2.52 -2.10 18.02
N ASN A 287 2.45 -3.01 18.98
CA ASN A 287 1.41 -4.04 19.04
C ASN A 287 0.00 -3.44 19.20
N LYS A 288 -0.15 -2.35 19.98
CA LYS A 288 -1.41 -1.60 20.09
C LYS A 288 -1.83 -1.00 18.74
N ILE A 289 -0.90 -0.35 18.04
CA ILE A 289 -1.13 0.25 16.72
C ILE A 289 -1.52 -0.83 15.70
N ARG A 290 -0.83 -1.97 15.69
CA ARG A 290 -1.12 -3.12 14.82
C ARG A 290 -2.52 -3.69 15.07
N ASN A 291 -2.93 -3.78 16.32
CA ASN A 291 -4.27 -4.24 16.66
C ASN A 291 -5.36 -3.20 16.29
N ASN A 292 -5.05 -1.92 16.38
CA ASN A 292 -5.95 -0.85 15.92
C ASN A 292 -6.12 -0.89 14.41
N ALA A 293 -5.05 -1.12 13.64
CA ALA A 293 -5.10 -1.33 12.21
C ALA A 293 -6.05 -2.48 11.83
N ALA A 294 -5.91 -3.63 12.48
CA ALA A 294 -6.80 -4.78 12.26
C ALA A 294 -8.27 -4.48 12.57
N LYS A 295 -8.55 -3.68 13.61
CA LYS A 295 -9.93 -3.27 13.94
C LYS A 295 -10.55 -2.35 12.87
N ILE A 296 -9.74 -1.54 12.18
CA ILE A 296 -10.22 -0.76 11.03
C ILE A 296 -10.50 -1.71 9.87
N ALA A 297 -9.61 -2.66 9.57
CA ALA A 297 -9.79 -3.63 8.50
C ALA A 297 -11.09 -4.43 8.69
N GLU A 298 -11.41 -4.87 9.91
CA GLU A 298 -12.65 -5.59 10.19
C GLU A 298 -13.90 -4.82 9.77
N LYS A 299 -13.90 -3.49 9.92
CA LYS A 299 -15.02 -2.64 9.52
C LYS A 299 -15.19 -2.50 8.00
N ALA A 300 -14.20 -2.90 7.22
CA ALA A 300 -14.24 -2.89 5.76
C ALA A 300 -14.60 -4.27 5.15
N LEU A 301 -14.97 -5.25 5.98
CA LEU A 301 -15.42 -6.55 5.47
C LEU A 301 -16.75 -6.43 4.72
N TRP A 302 -16.95 -7.28 3.71
CA TRP A 302 -18.17 -7.32 2.91
C TRP A 302 -19.45 -7.40 3.76
N LYS A 303 -19.43 -8.12 4.88
CA LYS A 303 -20.56 -8.17 5.81
C LYS A 303 -21.08 -6.81 6.28
N HIS A 304 -20.22 -5.77 6.25
CA HIS A 304 -20.60 -4.40 6.63
C HIS A 304 -20.94 -3.54 5.41
N PHE A 305 -20.23 -3.70 4.30
CA PHE A 305 -20.41 -2.85 3.13
C PHE A 305 -21.57 -3.30 2.24
N ILE A 306 -21.99 -4.57 2.31
CA ILE A 306 -23.10 -5.12 1.51
C ILE A 306 -24.43 -4.38 1.75
N GLU A 307 -24.63 -3.80 2.91
CA GLU A 307 -25.82 -3.03 3.24
C GLU A 307 -26.03 -1.80 2.34
N ALA A 308 -24.92 -1.17 1.90
CA ALA A 308 -25.01 -0.08 0.93
C ALA A 308 -25.48 -0.57 -0.45
N TYR A 309 -25.08 -1.78 -0.84
CA TYR A 309 -25.52 -2.41 -2.09
C TYR A 309 -27.02 -2.72 -2.05
N TYR A 310 -27.54 -3.24 -0.95
CA TYR A 310 -28.98 -3.45 -0.79
C TYR A 310 -29.77 -2.15 -0.91
N ARG A 311 -29.31 -1.05 -0.31
CA ARG A 311 -29.92 0.27 -0.49
C ARG A 311 -29.92 0.72 -1.96
N ALA A 312 -28.82 0.51 -2.69
CA ALA A 312 -28.73 0.84 -4.10
C ALA A 312 -29.72 0.01 -4.95
N TYR A 313 -29.86 -1.28 -4.65
CA TYR A 313 -30.85 -2.15 -5.30
C TYR A 313 -32.28 -1.70 -5.03
N ASP A 314 -32.61 -1.32 -3.79
CA ASP A 314 -33.95 -0.81 -3.43
C ASP A 314 -34.28 0.51 -4.17
N ILE A 315 -33.30 1.40 -4.33
CA ILE A 315 -33.45 2.62 -5.13
C ILE A 315 -33.72 2.27 -6.59
N ALA A 316 -32.91 1.36 -7.16
CA ALA A 316 -33.03 0.94 -8.55
C ALA A 316 -34.40 0.30 -8.83
N LEU A 317 -34.86 -0.60 -7.96
CA LEU A 317 -36.17 -1.27 -8.10
C LEU A 317 -37.31 -0.28 -8.00
N ARG A 318 -37.29 0.65 -7.05
CA ARG A 318 -38.33 1.71 -6.93
C ARG A 318 -38.38 2.60 -8.17
N ASN A 319 -37.24 3.01 -8.70
CA ASN A 319 -37.18 3.86 -9.90
C ASN A 319 -37.63 3.11 -11.16
N ALA A 320 -37.25 1.83 -11.28
CA ALA A 320 -37.74 0.97 -12.36
C ALA A 320 -39.27 0.79 -12.33
N SER A 321 -39.82 0.57 -11.13
CA SER A 321 -41.30 0.43 -10.96
C SER A 321 -42.04 1.71 -11.34
N LYS A 322 -41.59 2.90 -10.88
CA LYS A 322 -42.18 4.19 -11.24
C LYS A 322 -42.17 4.42 -12.76
N ARG A 323 -41.06 4.08 -13.42
CA ARG A 323 -40.93 4.22 -14.88
C ARG A 323 -41.86 3.29 -15.65
N LEU A 324 -42.07 2.07 -15.18
CA LEU A 324 -42.99 1.12 -15.80
C LEU A 324 -44.42 1.61 -15.66
N SER A 325 -44.84 2.07 -14.48
CA SER A 325 -46.19 2.65 -14.26
C SER A 325 -46.46 3.82 -15.21
N PHE A 326 -45.48 4.76 -15.34
CA PHE A 326 -45.60 5.91 -16.23
C PHE A 326 -45.71 5.53 -17.73
N LYS A 327 -45.04 4.44 -18.16
CA LYS A 327 -45.18 3.93 -19.53
C LYS A 327 -46.55 3.33 -19.79
N VAL A 328 -47.14 2.61 -18.83
CA VAL A 328 -48.45 2.03 -18.92
C VAL A 328 -49.53 3.13 -19.04
N GLU A 329 -49.46 4.17 -18.21
CA GLU A 329 -50.38 5.32 -18.29
C GLU A 329 -50.29 6.07 -19.64
N LYS A 330 -49.10 6.25 -20.21
CA LYS A 330 -48.91 6.85 -21.53
C LYS A 330 -49.38 5.99 -22.70
N SER A 331 -49.48 4.68 -22.54
CA SER A 331 -49.99 3.77 -23.56
C SER A 331 -51.49 3.61 -23.52
N LEU A 332 -52.17 4.08 -22.48
CA LEU A 332 -53.61 4.06 -22.29
C LEU A 332 -54.32 5.39 -22.68
N ASN A 333 -53.55 6.44 -22.93
CA ASN A 333 -53.98 7.74 -23.46
C ASN A 333 -53.46 7.93 -24.89
#